data_f45418bba9a406538b8de5833bbf374c
#
_entry.id   f45418bba9a406538b8de5833bbf374c
#
_cell.length_a   1.000
_cell.length_b   1.000
_cell.length_c   1.000
_cell.angle_alpha   90.00
_cell.angle_beta   90.00
_cell.angle_gamma   90.00
#
_symmetry.space_group_name_H-M   'P 1'
#
loop_
_entity.id
_entity.type
_entity.pdbx_description
1 polymer ?
#
loop_
_entity_poly.entity_id
_entity_poly.type
_entity_poly.pdbx_seq_one_letter_code
_entity_poly.pdbx_strand_id
1 'polypeptide(L)'
;MKKIKVAFIKFGGMANGGTEKYLQTIASHLPKDEFDVDFFYCDAAPYIGSDFKHLDTDISRVEYCKSHGVNLRKFSVEFKDVTKSTHDWINTDFWQYFNEEDYDVIQTGRSGHPEYPFTMINKTPIIDSIHLSGMGENKPNVYKTILISQEQKSKWVRAGGDSTRGEIIPVPVEVPDYDSSSYVEEFGWKDKFIFGMHQRNDIHIFSSIPLEAYEEIQSDNTAFLILGGSSNYRKQAKDYRLKNVKFLDTTSDIGKIHKFLNTLDVYAHGRSDGEQCSSSIIEGMSHSLPMISHIAPSMGQREQIGNAGKVVDGYEDYANEMKKLMSDVDYYTQCKNNSGKRYKEIYNVPSIINRFVKLYKEVVNQK
;
A
#
# COMPACT_ATOMS: atom_id res chain seq x y z
N MET A 1 -23.11 22.56 -10.84
CA MET A 1 -22.36 23.13 -9.69
C MET A 1 -20.93 23.40 -10.14
N LYS A 2 -20.23 24.39 -9.54
CA LYS A 2 -18.80 24.61 -9.80
C LYS A 2 -18.05 23.38 -9.25
N LYS A 3 -17.12 22.84 -10.03
CA LYS A 3 -16.30 21.72 -9.58
C LYS A 3 -15.32 22.18 -8.51
N ILE A 4 -14.99 21.26 -7.59
CA ILE A 4 -13.95 21.47 -6.60
C ILE A 4 -12.59 21.25 -7.28
N LYS A 5 -11.72 22.23 -7.19
CA LYS A 5 -10.36 22.15 -7.75
C LYS A 5 -9.38 21.64 -6.73
N VAL A 6 -8.73 20.52 -7.02
CA VAL A 6 -7.77 19.87 -6.14
C VAL A 6 -6.38 19.85 -6.78
N ALA A 7 -5.40 20.41 -6.08
CA ALA A 7 -3.99 20.26 -6.46
C ALA A 7 -3.36 19.10 -5.68
N PHE A 8 -2.93 18.07 -6.38
CA PHE A 8 -2.03 17.05 -5.81
C PHE A 8 -0.59 17.51 -5.99
N ILE A 9 0.21 17.48 -4.94
CA ILE A 9 1.62 17.88 -4.99
C ILE A 9 2.47 16.78 -4.36
N LYS A 10 3.35 16.18 -5.16
CA LYS A 10 4.21 15.09 -4.67
C LYS A 10 5.53 15.05 -5.43
N PHE A 11 6.63 15.13 -4.66
CA PHE A 11 7.97 14.81 -5.12
C PHE A 11 8.05 13.35 -5.54
N GLY A 12 8.63 13.07 -6.72
CA GLY A 12 8.58 11.72 -7.30
C GLY A 12 7.16 11.21 -7.60
N GLY A 13 6.20 12.12 -7.74
CA GLY A 13 4.76 11.79 -7.74
C GLY A 13 4.28 10.85 -8.83
N MET A 14 5.05 10.69 -9.92
CA MET A 14 4.77 9.73 -11.00
C MET A 14 5.68 8.50 -10.96
N ALA A 15 6.32 8.22 -9.84
CA ALA A 15 7.04 6.97 -9.64
C ALA A 15 6.08 5.78 -9.36
N ASN A 16 6.64 4.57 -9.42
CA ASN A 16 5.92 3.32 -9.19
C ASN A 16 6.01 2.85 -7.72
N GLY A 17 6.09 3.80 -6.77
CA GLY A 17 6.14 3.55 -5.33
C GLY A 17 4.75 3.42 -4.70
N GLY A 18 4.68 2.86 -3.49
CA GLY A 18 3.41 2.67 -2.77
C GLY A 18 2.70 3.98 -2.40
N THR A 19 3.45 4.97 -1.92
CA THR A 19 2.93 6.31 -1.58
C THR A 19 2.48 7.07 -2.82
N GLU A 20 3.25 6.95 -3.89
CA GLU A 20 2.95 7.58 -5.18
C GLU A 20 1.69 6.99 -5.79
N LYS A 21 1.58 5.66 -5.87
CA LYS A 21 0.38 4.95 -6.35
C LYS A 21 -0.87 5.32 -5.54
N TYR A 22 -0.73 5.48 -4.23
CA TYR A 22 -1.83 5.93 -3.38
C TYR A 22 -2.43 7.25 -3.88
N LEU A 23 -1.59 8.29 -4.06
CA LEU A 23 -2.06 9.59 -4.54
C LEU A 23 -2.54 9.53 -5.99
N GLN A 24 -1.85 8.80 -6.86
CA GLN A 24 -2.23 8.60 -8.25
C GLN A 24 -3.62 7.94 -8.35
N THR A 25 -3.89 6.91 -7.54
CA THR A 25 -5.20 6.24 -7.51
C THR A 25 -6.30 7.19 -7.04
N ILE A 26 -6.05 7.96 -5.98
CA ILE A 26 -7.04 8.94 -5.51
C ILE A 26 -7.32 9.98 -6.58
N ALA A 27 -6.28 10.62 -7.14
CA ALA A 27 -6.41 11.63 -8.18
C ALA A 27 -7.17 11.13 -9.42
N SER A 28 -6.92 9.87 -9.79
CA SER A 28 -7.51 9.23 -10.98
C SER A 28 -8.98 8.89 -10.81
N HIS A 29 -9.42 8.54 -9.59
CA HIS A 29 -10.78 8.05 -9.33
C HIS A 29 -11.73 9.07 -8.70
N LEU A 30 -11.29 10.30 -8.43
CA LEU A 30 -12.21 11.36 -8.03
C LEU A 30 -13.25 11.60 -9.15
N PRO A 31 -14.56 11.71 -8.82
CA PRO A 31 -15.63 11.93 -9.80
C PRO A 31 -15.39 13.18 -10.64
N LYS A 32 -15.26 13.03 -11.96
CA LYS A 32 -14.87 14.12 -12.89
C LYS A 32 -15.98 15.15 -13.13
N ASP A 33 -17.21 14.84 -12.80
CA ASP A 33 -18.32 15.78 -12.78
C ASP A 33 -18.30 16.72 -11.57
N GLU A 34 -17.63 16.30 -10.48
CA GLU A 34 -17.56 17.06 -9.23
C GLU A 34 -16.16 17.69 -8.99
N PHE A 35 -15.10 17.11 -9.55
CA PHE A 35 -13.71 17.49 -9.27
C PHE A 35 -12.91 17.81 -10.53
N ASP A 36 -12.10 18.87 -10.47
CA ASP A 36 -11.00 19.13 -11.39
C ASP A 36 -9.68 18.87 -10.65
N VAL A 37 -8.81 18.04 -11.24
CA VAL A 37 -7.59 17.56 -10.59
C VAL A 37 -6.35 17.92 -11.40
N ASP A 38 -5.47 18.71 -10.80
CA ASP A 38 -4.11 18.94 -11.26
C ASP A 38 -3.14 18.16 -10.38
N PHE A 39 -2.17 17.45 -10.98
CA PHE A 39 -1.15 16.72 -10.25
C PHE A 39 0.24 17.27 -10.59
N PHE A 40 0.84 17.95 -9.61
CA PHE A 40 2.19 18.52 -9.69
C PHE A 40 3.21 17.49 -9.24
N TYR A 41 4.21 17.22 -10.09
CA TYR A 41 5.24 16.22 -9.81
C TYR A 41 6.59 16.63 -10.41
N CYS A 42 7.66 16.09 -9.84
CA CYS A 42 9.02 16.19 -10.40
C CYS A 42 9.71 14.82 -10.31
N ASP A 43 10.81 14.68 -11.06
CA ASP A 43 11.67 13.50 -10.93
C ASP A 43 12.50 13.59 -9.66
N ALA A 44 12.62 12.50 -8.93
CA ALA A 44 13.39 12.42 -7.71
C ALA A 44 14.85 12.01 -7.93
N ALA A 45 15.09 11.13 -8.89
CA ALA A 45 16.39 10.50 -9.08
C ALA A 45 17.56 11.43 -9.40
N PRO A 46 17.43 12.53 -10.19
CA PRO A 46 18.54 13.42 -10.43
C PRO A 46 19.13 14.03 -9.15
N TYR A 47 18.38 14.02 -8.07
CA TYR A 47 18.68 14.79 -6.87
C TYR A 47 19.13 13.94 -5.68
N ILE A 48 18.77 12.66 -5.65
CA ILE A 48 18.99 11.79 -4.48
C ILE A 48 20.03 10.70 -4.78
N GLY A 49 20.56 10.64 -5.99
CA GLY A 49 21.55 9.66 -6.42
C GLY A 49 20.95 8.35 -6.93
N SER A 50 21.81 7.43 -7.37
CA SER A 50 21.44 6.19 -8.05
C SER A 50 20.56 5.24 -7.23
N ASP A 51 20.58 5.35 -5.90
CA ASP A 51 19.85 4.46 -4.99
C ASP A 51 18.34 4.71 -5.00
N PHE A 52 17.90 5.85 -5.53
CA PHE A 52 16.50 6.27 -5.58
C PHE A 52 15.88 6.24 -6.98
N LYS A 53 16.47 5.49 -7.92
CA LYS A 53 15.90 5.30 -9.28
C LYS A 53 14.45 4.80 -9.27
N HIS A 54 14.03 4.13 -8.21
CA HIS A 54 12.65 3.70 -8.02
C HIS A 54 11.66 4.87 -7.82
N LEU A 55 12.16 6.10 -7.63
CA LEU A 55 11.37 7.33 -7.57
C LEU A 55 11.37 8.12 -8.87
N ASP A 56 11.99 7.60 -9.93
CA ASP A 56 11.90 8.20 -11.27
C ASP A 56 10.47 8.13 -11.82
N THR A 57 10.16 9.06 -12.69
CA THR A 57 8.89 9.05 -13.42
C THR A 57 8.74 7.75 -14.21
N ASP A 58 7.70 7.00 -13.88
CA ASP A 58 7.26 5.81 -14.62
C ASP A 58 6.22 6.25 -15.68
N ILE A 59 6.55 6.02 -16.94
CA ILE A 59 5.69 6.42 -18.09
C ILE A 59 4.31 5.74 -17.98
N SER A 60 4.25 4.50 -17.53
CA SER A 60 2.98 3.80 -17.37
C SER A 60 2.05 4.49 -16.35
N ARG A 61 2.63 5.10 -15.31
CA ARG A 61 1.88 5.85 -14.30
C ARG A 61 1.41 7.22 -14.82
N VAL A 62 2.22 7.85 -15.67
CA VAL A 62 1.83 9.06 -16.39
C VAL A 62 0.64 8.79 -17.33
N GLU A 63 0.71 7.71 -18.10
CA GLU A 63 -0.37 7.31 -19.02
C GLU A 63 -1.64 6.93 -18.24
N TYR A 64 -1.50 6.18 -17.15
CA TYR A 64 -2.59 5.85 -16.26
C TYR A 64 -3.32 7.10 -15.76
N CYS A 65 -2.61 8.06 -15.19
CA CYS A 65 -3.23 9.29 -14.68
C CYS A 65 -3.90 10.11 -15.80
N LYS A 66 -3.23 10.23 -16.96
CA LYS A 66 -3.79 10.94 -18.13
C LYS A 66 -5.06 10.28 -18.66
N SER A 67 -5.08 8.95 -18.77
CA SER A 67 -6.26 8.23 -19.24
C SER A 67 -7.47 8.37 -18.33
N HIS A 68 -7.22 8.68 -17.05
CA HIS A 68 -8.25 8.99 -16.05
C HIS A 68 -8.57 10.49 -15.94
N GLY A 69 -8.10 11.32 -16.88
CA GLY A 69 -8.42 12.74 -16.93
C GLY A 69 -7.79 13.59 -15.83
N VAL A 70 -6.62 13.19 -15.33
CA VAL A 70 -5.81 13.99 -14.41
C VAL A 70 -4.90 14.93 -15.21
N ASN A 71 -4.91 16.22 -14.90
CA ASN A 71 -4.02 17.20 -15.53
C ASN A 71 -2.64 17.10 -14.87
N LEU A 72 -1.64 16.66 -15.63
CA LEU A 72 -0.29 16.47 -15.12
C LEU A 72 0.56 17.73 -15.35
N ARG A 73 1.21 18.21 -14.29
CA ARG A 73 2.08 19.40 -14.27
C ARG A 73 3.47 18.99 -13.77
N LYS A 74 4.40 18.78 -14.70
CA LYS A 74 5.79 18.49 -14.32
C LYS A 74 6.52 19.79 -14.04
N PHE A 75 7.25 19.83 -12.94
CA PHE A 75 8.15 20.93 -12.57
C PHE A 75 9.56 20.41 -12.30
N SER A 76 10.51 21.31 -12.21
CA SER A 76 11.91 21.03 -11.86
C SER A 76 12.24 21.54 -10.48
N VAL A 77 13.21 20.90 -9.84
CA VAL A 77 13.67 21.27 -8.51
C VAL A 77 15.14 20.93 -8.32
N GLU A 78 15.87 21.81 -7.64
CA GLU A 78 17.20 21.54 -7.09
C GLU A 78 17.13 21.55 -5.57
N PHE A 79 17.78 20.60 -4.94
CA PHE A 79 17.87 20.51 -3.48
C PHE A 79 19.11 21.22 -2.98
N LYS A 80 18.99 21.86 -1.81
CA LYS A 80 20.10 22.54 -1.13
C LYS A 80 21.17 21.54 -0.68
N ASP A 81 20.77 20.38 -0.24
CA ASP A 81 21.65 19.30 0.19
C ASP A 81 21.02 17.95 -0.16
N VAL A 82 21.50 17.36 -1.22
CA VAL A 82 21.02 16.05 -1.74
C VAL A 82 21.26 14.89 -0.78
N THR A 83 22.12 15.07 0.24
CA THR A 83 22.47 14.00 1.18
C THR A 83 21.59 13.99 2.43
N LYS A 84 20.87 15.07 2.71
CA LYS A 84 20.19 15.23 4.00
C LYS A 84 18.68 15.28 3.93
N SER A 85 18.10 15.84 2.91
CA SER A 85 16.64 15.86 2.82
C SER A 85 16.11 16.53 1.56
N THR A 86 14.91 16.17 1.20
CA THR A 86 14.07 16.77 0.17
C THR A 86 13.40 18.08 0.65
N HIS A 87 13.83 18.66 1.77
CA HIS A 87 13.06 19.71 2.45
C HIS A 87 13.29 21.11 1.89
N ASP A 88 14.50 21.38 1.44
CA ASP A 88 14.91 22.70 1.01
C ASP A 88 15.19 22.73 -0.50
N TRP A 89 14.19 23.08 -1.28
CA TRP A 89 14.39 23.37 -2.70
C TRP A 89 15.08 24.72 -2.84
N ILE A 90 16.22 24.76 -3.56
CA ILE A 90 16.94 26.00 -3.78
C ILE A 90 16.53 26.70 -5.06
N ASN A 91 16.28 25.94 -6.10
CA ASN A 91 15.75 26.43 -7.38
C ASN A 91 14.60 25.57 -7.81
N THR A 92 13.51 26.18 -8.22
CA THR A 92 12.34 25.50 -8.75
C THR A 92 11.54 26.43 -9.65
N ASP A 93 10.99 25.89 -10.70
CA ASP A 93 9.98 26.54 -11.52
C ASP A 93 8.54 26.25 -11.08
N PHE A 94 8.35 25.51 -9.98
CA PHE A 94 7.05 25.14 -9.44
C PHE A 94 6.08 26.34 -9.35
N TRP A 95 6.55 27.46 -8.83
CA TRP A 95 5.76 28.67 -8.64
C TRP A 95 5.34 29.38 -9.93
N GLN A 96 5.90 29.00 -11.08
CA GLN A 96 5.44 29.49 -12.38
C GLN A 96 4.16 28.79 -12.83
N TYR A 97 3.91 27.58 -12.31
CA TYR A 97 2.75 26.73 -12.65
C TYR A 97 1.70 26.67 -11.57
N PHE A 98 2.05 27.01 -10.34
CA PHE A 98 1.20 26.84 -9.17
C PHE A 98 0.91 28.15 -8.46
N ASN A 99 -0.39 28.42 -8.26
CA ASN A 99 -0.90 29.45 -7.36
C ASN A 99 -1.93 28.80 -6.44
N GLU A 100 -1.74 28.86 -5.13
CA GLU A 100 -2.63 28.21 -4.16
C GLU A 100 -4.08 28.72 -4.24
N GLU A 101 -4.29 29.98 -4.64
CA GLU A 101 -5.62 30.59 -4.75
C GLU A 101 -6.46 30.03 -5.90
N ASP A 102 -5.85 29.31 -6.85
CA ASP A 102 -6.54 28.65 -7.95
C ASP A 102 -7.23 27.34 -7.52
N TYR A 103 -6.96 26.88 -6.28
CA TYR A 103 -7.42 25.60 -5.77
C TYR A 103 -8.28 25.74 -4.51
N ASP A 104 -9.25 24.85 -4.39
CA ASP A 104 -10.10 24.76 -3.21
C ASP A 104 -9.44 23.90 -2.10
N VAL A 105 -8.66 22.88 -2.49
CA VAL A 105 -7.95 21.96 -1.59
C VAL A 105 -6.59 21.57 -2.21
N ILE A 106 -5.60 21.39 -1.37
CA ILE A 106 -4.30 20.84 -1.73
C ILE A 106 -4.14 19.46 -1.05
N GLN A 107 -3.85 18.44 -1.85
CA GLN A 107 -3.57 17.09 -1.37
C GLN A 107 -2.09 16.78 -1.52
N THR A 108 -1.49 16.26 -0.46
CA THR A 108 -0.08 15.91 -0.44
C THR A 108 0.12 14.51 0.12
N GLY A 109 1.30 13.95 -0.05
CA GLY A 109 1.68 12.67 0.54
C GLY A 109 3.14 12.68 0.91
N ARG A 110 3.41 12.72 2.23
CA ARG A 110 4.77 12.72 2.75
C ARG A 110 5.26 11.30 2.99
N SER A 111 6.47 11.03 2.56
CA SER A 111 7.16 9.78 2.92
C SER A 111 7.84 9.85 4.27
N GLY A 112 7.53 10.87 5.07
CA GLY A 112 8.09 10.98 6.38
C GLY A 112 8.66 12.33 6.75
N HIS A 113 8.74 13.30 5.86
CA HIS A 113 9.33 14.60 6.12
C HIS A 113 8.43 15.75 5.66
N PRO A 114 8.43 16.92 6.35
CA PRO A 114 7.77 18.10 5.82
C PRO A 114 8.48 18.47 4.52
N GLU A 115 7.72 18.48 3.44
CA GLU A 115 8.23 18.83 2.13
C GLU A 115 7.92 20.30 1.84
N TYR A 116 8.89 21.03 1.32
CA TYR A 116 8.60 22.21 0.56
C TYR A 116 7.71 21.77 -0.63
N PRO A 117 6.64 22.46 -1.04
CA PRO A 117 6.35 23.87 -0.65
C PRO A 117 5.32 24.05 0.48
N PHE A 118 5.00 23.01 1.28
CA PHE A 118 3.96 23.12 2.31
C PHE A 118 4.16 24.25 3.30
N THR A 119 5.41 24.54 3.64
CA THR A 119 5.74 25.65 4.55
C THR A 119 5.43 27.02 3.97
N MET A 120 5.23 27.12 2.65
CA MET A 120 4.97 28.37 1.95
C MET A 120 3.49 28.56 1.58
N ILE A 121 2.67 27.52 1.69
CA ILE A 121 1.24 27.56 1.41
C ILE A 121 0.49 27.92 2.69
N ASN A 122 -0.31 28.99 2.66
CA ASN A 122 -0.92 29.53 3.88
C ASN A 122 -2.42 29.86 3.74
N LYS A 123 -2.96 29.92 2.54
CA LYS A 123 -4.34 30.34 2.27
C LYS A 123 -5.25 29.15 1.97
N THR A 124 -4.75 28.18 1.21
CA THR A 124 -5.53 27.00 0.80
C THR A 124 -5.28 25.85 1.74
N PRO A 125 -6.34 25.18 2.26
CA PRO A 125 -6.22 24.09 3.19
C PRO A 125 -5.49 22.90 2.56
N ILE A 126 -4.57 22.32 3.32
CA ILE A 126 -3.79 21.15 2.93
C ILE A 126 -4.37 19.90 3.62
N ILE A 127 -4.62 18.86 2.83
CA ILE A 127 -4.82 17.49 3.30
C ILE A 127 -3.50 16.76 3.06
N ASP A 128 -2.90 16.24 4.10
CA ASP A 128 -1.59 15.59 4.01
C ASP A 128 -1.69 14.10 4.37
N SER A 129 -1.24 13.22 3.48
CA SER A 129 -1.23 11.78 3.72
C SER A 129 0.16 11.32 4.15
N ILE A 130 0.25 10.66 5.31
CA ILE A 130 1.49 10.14 5.87
C ILE A 130 1.48 8.62 5.78
N HIS A 131 2.51 8.04 5.17
CA HIS A 131 2.64 6.58 4.99
C HIS A 131 3.71 5.95 5.88
N LEU A 132 4.64 6.74 6.41
CA LEU A 132 5.67 6.27 7.33
C LEU A 132 5.35 6.70 8.75
N SER A 133 5.73 5.87 9.72
CA SER A 133 5.53 6.16 11.14
C SER A 133 6.64 7.07 11.69
N GLY A 134 6.32 7.81 12.75
CA GLY A 134 7.30 8.60 13.51
C GLY A 134 7.28 10.10 13.25
N MET A 135 6.32 10.61 12.47
CA MET A 135 6.21 12.02 12.18
C MET A 135 4.99 12.62 12.85
N GLY A 136 5.24 13.42 13.89
CA GLY A 136 4.19 14.06 14.66
C GLY A 136 3.99 15.54 14.37
N GLU A 137 4.41 16.02 13.21
CA GLU A 137 4.35 17.46 12.94
C GLU A 137 2.93 17.93 12.62
N ASN A 138 2.46 18.85 13.47
CA ASN A 138 1.31 19.69 13.18
C ASN A 138 1.79 20.99 12.52
N LYS A 139 1.55 21.12 11.22
CA LYS A 139 1.69 22.40 10.54
C LYS A 139 0.37 23.16 10.65
N PRO A 140 0.36 24.44 10.98
CA PRO A 140 -0.88 25.21 11.15
C PRO A 140 -1.78 25.20 9.91
N ASN A 141 -1.19 25.15 8.72
CA ASN A 141 -1.85 25.14 7.44
C ASN A 141 -2.31 23.74 6.96
N VAL A 142 -1.93 22.65 7.68
CA VAL A 142 -2.47 21.32 7.40
C VAL A 142 -3.81 21.16 8.10
N TYR A 143 -4.89 21.12 7.32
CA TYR A 143 -6.26 20.99 7.83
C TYR A 143 -6.52 19.58 8.40
N LYS A 144 -6.14 18.54 7.66
CA LYS A 144 -6.24 17.13 8.08
C LYS A 144 -4.98 16.36 7.70
N THR A 145 -4.60 15.44 8.57
CA THR A 145 -3.56 14.45 8.29
C THR A 145 -4.21 13.09 8.12
N ILE A 146 -4.01 12.49 6.95
CA ILE A 146 -4.50 11.15 6.65
C ILE A 146 -3.45 10.12 7.04
N LEU A 147 -3.87 9.12 7.77
CA LEU A 147 -3.07 8.02 8.28
C LEU A 147 -3.68 6.71 7.77
N ILE A 148 -2.85 5.74 7.43
CA ILE A 148 -3.30 4.54 6.73
C ILE A 148 -3.75 3.40 7.68
N SER A 149 -3.55 3.56 9.00
CA SER A 149 -4.01 2.61 10.01
C SER A 149 -4.19 3.26 11.39
N GLN A 150 -4.91 2.61 12.27
CA GLN A 150 -5.06 3.03 13.68
C GLN A 150 -3.72 2.97 14.42
N GLU A 151 -2.90 1.97 14.11
CA GLU A 151 -1.57 1.89 14.71
C GLU A 151 -0.70 3.08 14.30
N GLN A 152 -0.70 3.44 13.01
CA GLN A 152 0.03 4.60 12.55
C GLN A 152 -0.50 5.89 13.18
N LYS A 153 -1.83 6.06 13.30
CA LYS A 153 -2.42 7.20 13.99
C LYS A 153 -1.95 7.27 15.44
N SER A 154 -1.90 6.14 16.14
CA SER A 154 -1.43 6.09 17.52
C SER A 154 0.05 6.48 17.64
N LYS A 155 0.90 6.03 16.72
CA LYS A 155 2.32 6.42 16.67
C LYS A 155 2.48 7.91 16.35
N TRP A 156 1.70 8.42 15.39
CA TRP A 156 1.72 9.84 15.00
C TRP A 156 1.29 10.75 16.16
N VAL A 157 0.23 10.40 16.89
CA VAL A 157 -0.22 11.16 18.08
C VAL A 157 0.85 11.17 19.17
N ARG A 158 1.48 10.00 19.44
CA ARG A 158 2.60 9.94 20.41
C ARG A 158 3.80 10.78 20.02
N ALA A 159 4.02 10.97 18.72
CA ALA A 159 5.06 11.86 18.18
C ALA A 159 4.65 13.34 18.12
N GLY A 160 3.51 13.73 18.72
CA GLY A 160 3.04 15.11 18.82
C GLY A 160 1.98 15.52 17.81
N GLY A 161 1.42 14.58 17.05
CA GLY A 161 0.30 14.82 16.12
C GLY A 161 -1.00 15.15 16.86
N ASP A 162 -1.75 16.10 16.33
CA ASP A 162 -3.06 16.49 16.88
C ASP A 162 -4.13 15.45 16.51
N SER A 163 -4.59 14.68 17.48
CA SER A 163 -5.57 13.62 17.30
C SER A 163 -6.87 14.07 16.62
N THR A 164 -7.25 15.35 16.76
CA THR A 164 -8.47 15.93 16.17
C THR A 164 -8.32 16.18 14.66
N ARG A 165 -7.09 16.32 14.19
CA ARG A 165 -6.75 16.49 12.77
C ARG A 165 -6.40 15.17 12.07
N GLY A 166 -6.11 14.10 12.82
CA GLY A 166 -5.78 12.80 12.25
C GLY A 166 -7.01 12.02 11.83
N GLU A 167 -7.11 11.65 10.56
CA GLU A 167 -8.14 10.76 10.01
C GLU A 167 -7.52 9.49 9.45
N ILE A 168 -8.18 8.34 9.61
CA ILE A 168 -7.69 7.07 9.09
C ILE A 168 -8.38 6.79 7.77
N ILE A 169 -7.62 6.80 6.67
CA ILE A 169 -8.08 6.34 5.36
C ILE A 169 -7.05 5.35 4.83
N PRO A 170 -7.35 4.04 4.77
CA PRO A 170 -6.41 3.02 4.35
C PRO A 170 -5.96 3.17 2.89
N VAL A 171 -4.98 2.36 2.50
CA VAL A 171 -4.51 2.30 1.12
C VAL A 171 -5.59 1.69 0.23
N PRO A 172 -6.01 2.36 -0.87
CA PRO A 172 -6.84 1.74 -1.89
C PRO A 172 -6.02 0.74 -2.69
N VAL A 173 -6.60 -0.40 -3.00
CA VAL A 173 -6.04 -1.34 -3.96
C VAL A 173 -7.01 -1.50 -5.12
N GLU A 174 -6.56 -1.13 -6.30
CA GLU A 174 -7.28 -1.31 -7.53
C GLU A 174 -7.11 -2.75 -8.01
N VAL A 175 -8.22 -3.42 -8.20
CA VAL A 175 -8.26 -4.78 -8.74
C VAL A 175 -8.97 -4.72 -10.08
N PRO A 176 -8.24 -4.76 -11.20
CA PRO A 176 -8.84 -4.81 -12.51
C PRO A 176 -9.53 -6.15 -12.72
N ASP A 177 -10.39 -6.23 -13.74
CA ASP A 177 -10.94 -7.50 -14.19
C ASP A 177 -9.80 -8.45 -14.58
N TYR A 178 -9.83 -9.66 -14.07
CA TYR A 178 -8.86 -10.70 -14.34
C TYR A 178 -9.55 -12.04 -14.58
N ASP A 179 -8.87 -12.92 -15.31
CA ASP A 179 -9.37 -14.27 -15.53
C ASP A 179 -9.17 -15.16 -14.29
N SER A 180 -9.76 -16.34 -14.31
CA SER A 180 -9.62 -17.35 -13.25
C SER A 180 -8.39 -18.25 -13.41
N SER A 181 -7.41 -17.87 -14.24
CA SER A 181 -6.19 -18.67 -14.43
C SER A 181 -5.42 -18.85 -13.13
N SER A 182 -4.82 -20.02 -12.96
CA SER A 182 -4.03 -20.39 -11.79
C SER A 182 -2.81 -21.23 -12.20
N TYR A 183 -1.87 -21.41 -11.26
CA TYR A 183 -0.72 -22.30 -11.47
C TYR A 183 -0.97 -23.75 -11.05
N VAL A 184 -2.19 -24.09 -10.62
CA VAL A 184 -2.53 -25.42 -10.07
C VAL A 184 -2.20 -26.55 -11.05
N GLU A 185 -2.65 -26.43 -12.30
CA GLU A 185 -2.38 -27.45 -13.33
C GLU A 185 -0.89 -27.46 -13.74
N GLU A 186 -0.28 -26.30 -13.90
CA GLU A 186 1.14 -26.15 -14.28
C GLU A 186 2.08 -26.83 -13.28
N PHE A 187 1.73 -26.80 -11.99
CA PHE A 187 2.56 -27.39 -10.93
C PHE A 187 2.11 -28.80 -10.52
N GLY A 188 1.00 -29.31 -11.08
CA GLY A 188 0.43 -30.59 -10.68
C GLY A 188 -0.12 -30.60 -9.25
N TRP A 189 -0.71 -29.48 -8.82
CA TRP A 189 -1.16 -29.25 -7.42
C TRP A 189 -2.68 -29.37 -7.23
N LYS A 190 -3.38 -30.04 -8.12
CA LYS A 190 -4.84 -30.17 -8.13
C LYS A 190 -5.44 -30.65 -6.81
N ASP A 191 -4.76 -31.55 -6.12
CA ASP A 191 -5.23 -32.16 -4.88
C ASP A 191 -4.51 -31.61 -3.63
N LYS A 192 -3.89 -30.43 -3.74
CA LYS A 192 -3.14 -29.81 -2.64
C LYS A 192 -3.88 -28.62 -2.04
N PHE A 193 -3.75 -28.46 -0.74
CA PHE A 193 -4.10 -27.23 -0.04
C PHE A 193 -2.92 -26.26 -0.11
N ILE A 194 -3.11 -25.09 -0.69
CA ILE A 194 -2.04 -24.21 -1.13
C ILE A 194 -1.98 -22.94 -0.29
N PHE A 195 -0.92 -22.81 0.47
CA PHE A 195 -0.56 -21.57 1.15
C PHE A 195 0.31 -20.71 0.25
N GLY A 196 0.32 -19.39 0.46
CA GLY A 196 1.28 -18.56 -0.26
C GLY A 196 1.32 -17.13 0.18
N MET A 197 2.36 -16.44 -0.26
CA MET A 197 2.55 -15.00 -0.03
C MET A 197 3.31 -14.37 -1.19
N HIS A 198 3.16 -13.06 -1.35
CA HIS A 198 3.98 -12.28 -2.27
C HIS A 198 4.49 -11.01 -1.62
N GLN A 199 5.72 -10.65 -1.94
CA GLN A 199 6.38 -9.44 -1.47
C GLN A 199 7.50 -9.08 -2.44
N ARG A 200 7.96 -7.83 -2.39
CA ARG A 200 9.15 -7.42 -3.14
C ARG A 200 10.38 -8.23 -2.74
N ASN A 201 11.30 -8.41 -3.66
CA ASN A 201 12.53 -9.16 -3.42
C ASN A 201 13.55 -8.35 -2.60
N ASP A 202 13.32 -8.30 -1.29
CA ASP A 202 14.18 -7.61 -0.32
C ASP A 202 14.61 -8.61 0.75
N ILE A 203 15.90 -8.68 1.03
CA ILE A 203 16.49 -9.67 1.94
C ILE A 203 16.07 -9.51 3.40
N HIS A 204 15.55 -8.33 3.75
CA HIS A 204 15.24 -7.97 5.14
C HIS A 204 13.76 -8.07 5.50
N ILE A 205 12.88 -8.28 4.53
CA ILE A 205 11.43 -8.22 4.78
C ILE A 205 10.76 -9.57 4.99
N PHE A 206 11.32 -10.66 4.49
CA PHE A 206 10.72 -11.99 4.69
C PHE A 206 11.00 -12.51 6.09
N SER A 207 9.94 -12.94 6.76
CA SER A 207 10.02 -13.65 8.04
C SER A 207 10.22 -15.16 7.81
N SER A 208 11.02 -15.81 8.64
CA SER A 208 11.18 -17.28 8.61
C SER A 208 9.93 -18.02 9.10
N ILE A 209 9.11 -17.37 9.93
CA ILE A 209 7.94 -17.96 10.61
C ILE A 209 7.02 -18.75 9.65
N PRO A 210 6.61 -18.25 8.47
CA PRO A 210 5.77 -19.05 7.58
C PRO A 210 6.43 -20.32 7.04
N LEU A 211 7.76 -20.30 6.82
CA LEU A 211 8.48 -21.48 6.36
C LEU A 211 8.69 -22.51 7.49
N GLU A 212 9.02 -22.04 8.68
CA GLU A 212 9.12 -22.88 9.89
C GLU A 212 7.77 -23.54 10.21
N ALA A 213 6.70 -22.76 10.15
CA ALA A 213 5.35 -23.30 10.34
C ALA A 213 4.95 -24.30 9.24
N TYR A 214 5.34 -24.04 8.00
CA TYR A 214 5.07 -24.97 6.91
C TYR A 214 5.88 -26.26 7.05
N GLU A 215 7.09 -26.22 7.59
CA GLU A 215 7.88 -27.42 7.92
C GLU A 215 7.09 -28.40 8.81
N GLU A 216 6.37 -27.88 9.81
CA GLU A 216 5.55 -28.64 10.75
C GLU A 216 4.30 -29.30 10.12
N ILE A 217 3.80 -28.75 9.01
CA ILE A 217 2.53 -29.20 8.42
C ILE A 217 2.69 -29.83 7.04
N GLN A 218 3.92 -29.79 6.48
CA GLN A 218 4.16 -30.22 5.12
C GLN A 218 3.76 -31.70 4.91
N SER A 219 3.11 -31.98 3.82
CA SER A 219 2.65 -33.30 3.44
C SER A 219 2.58 -33.42 1.92
N ASP A 220 2.16 -34.59 1.44
CA ASP A 220 1.92 -34.75 0.00
C ASP A 220 0.67 -33.95 -0.46
N ASN A 221 -0.21 -33.57 0.45
CA ASN A 221 -1.46 -32.83 0.16
C ASN A 221 -1.35 -31.32 0.44
N THR A 222 -0.17 -30.82 0.77
CA THR A 222 0.05 -29.39 1.00
C THR A 222 1.06 -28.82 0.03
N ALA A 223 0.96 -27.51 -0.26
CA ALA A 223 1.93 -26.78 -1.05
C ALA A 223 2.09 -25.34 -0.52
N PHE A 224 3.25 -24.75 -0.82
CA PHE A 224 3.52 -23.34 -0.51
C PHE A 224 4.06 -22.62 -1.75
N LEU A 225 3.35 -21.57 -2.17
CA LEU A 225 3.73 -20.76 -3.32
C LEU A 225 4.18 -19.37 -2.88
N ILE A 226 5.37 -18.96 -3.33
CA ILE A 226 5.96 -17.67 -2.97
C ILE A 226 6.25 -16.90 -4.26
N LEU A 227 5.66 -15.71 -4.38
CA LEU A 227 6.01 -14.78 -5.44
C LEU A 227 7.00 -13.74 -4.88
N GLY A 228 8.25 -13.78 -5.36
CA GLY A 228 9.40 -13.06 -4.82
C GLY A 228 10.31 -13.98 -4.00
N GLY A 229 10.80 -13.48 -2.89
CA GLY A 229 11.74 -14.21 -2.03
C GLY A 229 13.19 -14.04 -2.44
N SER A 230 13.99 -13.49 -1.53
CA SER A 230 15.44 -13.33 -1.71
C SER A 230 16.15 -14.68 -1.84
N SER A 231 17.41 -14.64 -2.30
CA SER A 231 18.26 -15.84 -2.36
C SER A 231 18.40 -16.53 -1.00
N ASN A 232 18.46 -15.76 0.08
CA ASN A 232 18.52 -16.28 1.45
C ASN A 232 17.24 -17.02 1.84
N TYR A 233 16.07 -16.47 1.49
CA TYR A 233 14.79 -17.09 1.78
C TYR A 233 14.59 -18.39 0.99
N ARG A 234 14.99 -18.40 -0.29
CA ARG A 234 15.03 -19.61 -1.13
C ARG A 234 16.00 -20.68 -0.58
N LYS A 235 17.15 -20.23 -0.03
CA LYS A 235 18.10 -21.12 0.63
C LYS A 235 17.50 -21.73 1.91
N GLN A 236 16.84 -20.93 2.74
CA GLN A 236 16.18 -21.38 3.97
C GLN A 236 15.14 -22.47 3.68
N ALA A 237 14.30 -22.29 2.66
CA ALA A 237 13.34 -23.32 2.24
C ALA A 237 14.00 -24.65 1.85
N LYS A 238 15.20 -24.60 1.24
CA LYS A 238 16.00 -25.79 0.92
C LYS A 238 16.62 -26.42 2.16
N ASP A 239 17.16 -25.60 3.06
CA ASP A 239 17.78 -26.05 4.31
C ASP A 239 16.75 -26.80 5.19
N TYR A 240 15.51 -26.35 5.24
CA TYR A 240 14.36 -27.02 5.89
C TYR A 240 13.83 -28.23 5.10
N ARG A 241 14.37 -28.51 3.90
CA ARG A 241 13.92 -29.61 3.04
C ARG A 241 12.41 -29.62 2.79
N LEU A 242 11.84 -28.42 2.60
CA LEU A 242 10.41 -28.26 2.43
C LEU A 242 9.91 -28.92 1.13
N LYS A 243 8.83 -29.69 1.24
CA LYS A 243 8.16 -30.34 0.11
C LYS A 243 7.17 -29.38 -0.56
N ASN A 244 6.98 -29.54 -1.85
CA ASN A 244 5.96 -28.81 -2.64
C ASN A 244 6.06 -27.27 -2.49
N VAL A 245 7.27 -26.72 -2.35
CA VAL A 245 7.50 -25.27 -2.34
C VAL A 245 7.95 -24.80 -3.71
N LYS A 246 7.31 -23.76 -4.22
CA LYS A 246 7.68 -23.09 -5.46
C LYS A 246 7.90 -21.60 -5.22
N PHE A 247 8.91 -21.07 -5.90
CA PHE A 247 9.18 -19.63 -5.94
C PHE A 247 9.00 -19.12 -7.36
N LEU A 248 8.15 -18.13 -7.50
CA LEU A 248 8.04 -17.32 -8.72
C LEU A 248 8.91 -16.08 -8.57
N ASP A 249 9.38 -15.54 -9.68
CA ASP A 249 10.13 -14.28 -9.65
C ASP A 249 9.18 -13.10 -9.42
N THR A 250 9.71 -12.05 -8.79
CA THR A 250 8.96 -10.80 -8.59
C THR A 250 8.48 -10.23 -9.92
N THR A 251 7.26 -9.74 -9.93
CA THR A 251 6.66 -9.14 -11.12
C THR A 251 5.82 -7.93 -10.77
N SER A 252 5.75 -6.98 -11.68
CA SER A 252 4.75 -5.89 -11.68
C SER A 252 3.57 -6.17 -12.61
N ASP A 253 3.58 -7.32 -13.29
CA ASP A 253 2.50 -7.77 -14.16
C ASP A 253 1.30 -8.20 -13.30
N ILE A 254 0.25 -7.40 -13.36
CA ILE A 254 -0.97 -7.57 -12.57
C ILE A 254 -1.63 -8.92 -12.88
N GLY A 255 -1.65 -9.37 -14.14
CA GLY A 255 -2.20 -10.66 -14.52
C GLY A 255 -1.49 -11.83 -13.86
N LYS A 256 -0.14 -11.77 -13.76
CA LYS A 256 0.63 -12.79 -13.04
C LYS A 256 0.38 -12.77 -11.53
N ILE A 257 0.18 -11.58 -10.94
CA ILE A 257 -0.18 -11.46 -9.53
C ILE A 257 -1.55 -12.10 -9.28
N HIS A 258 -2.54 -11.83 -10.13
CA HIS A 258 -3.86 -12.45 -10.00
C HIS A 258 -3.82 -13.97 -10.23
N LYS A 259 -3.06 -14.44 -11.22
CA LYS A 259 -2.84 -15.88 -11.44
C LYS A 259 -2.23 -16.54 -10.21
N PHE A 260 -1.26 -15.87 -9.56
CA PHE A 260 -0.68 -16.31 -8.28
C PHE A 260 -1.75 -16.38 -7.19
N LEU A 261 -2.51 -15.31 -6.96
CA LEU A 261 -3.54 -15.25 -5.92
C LEU A 261 -4.66 -16.26 -6.14
N ASN A 262 -5.09 -16.49 -7.39
CA ASN A 262 -6.06 -17.53 -7.75
C ASN A 262 -5.56 -18.96 -7.48
N THR A 263 -4.25 -19.14 -7.30
CA THR A 263 -3.65 -20.45 -7.01
C THR A 263 -3.80 -20.81 -5.53
N LEU A 264 -3.96 -19.83 -4.64
CA LEU A 264 -3.90 -20.01 -3.21
C LEU A 264 -5.26 -20.39 -2.59
N ASP A 265 -5.21 -21.19 -1.53
CA ASP A 265 -6.33 -21.38 -0.60
C ASP A 265 -6.23 -20.42 0.59
N VAL A 266 -5.00 -20.09 1.04
CA VAL A 266 -4.74 -19.22 2.19
C VAL A 266 -3.59 -18.26 1.87
N TYR A 267 -3.76 -17.00 2.20
CA TYR A 267 -2.67 -16.01 2.17
C TYR A 267 -1.88 -16.04 3.48
N ALA A 268 -0.67 -16.59 3.42
CA ALA A 268 0.21 -16.81 4.56
C ALA A 268 1.25 -15.69 4.68
N HIS A 269 0.81 -14.52 5.18
CA HIS A 269 1.66 -13.32 5.26
C HIS A 269 2.82 -13.49 6.25
N GLY A 270 4.04 -13.14 5.82
CA GLY A 270 5.24 -13.23 6.65
C GLY A 270 6.22 -12.09 6.40
N ARG A 271 6.11 -11.02 7.19
CA ARG A 271 7.01 -9.87 7.11
C ARG A 271 7.66 -9.57 8.44
N SER A 272 8.99 -9.54 8.48
CA SER A 272 9.79 -9.44 9.70
C SER A 272 9.60 -8.14 10.48
N ASP A 273 9.41 -7.01 9.79
CA ASP A 273 9.16 -5.69 10.39
C ASP A 273 7.67 -5.36 10.55
N GLY A 274 6.79 -6.25 10.04
CA GLY A 274 5.34 -6.04 10.02
C GLY A 274 4.89 -4.99 9.00
N GLU A 275 3.64 -4.58 9.11
CA GLU A 275 3.01 -3.66 8.15
C GLU A 275 2.26 -2.54 8.85
N GLN A 276 2.22 -1.36 8.23
CA GLN A 276 1.29 -0.30 8.61
C GLN A 276 -0.07 -0.50 7.90
N CYS A 277 -0.01 -0.73 6.59
CA CYS A 277 -1.16 -1.09 5.74
C CYS A 277 -0.59 -1.74 4.47
N SER A 278 -0.73 -3.05 4.36
CA SER A 278 -0.12 -3.85 3.29
C SER A 278 -1.02 -3.94 2.08
N SER A 279 -0.54 -3.51 0.92
CA SER A 279 -1.23 -3.75 -0.36
C SER A 279 -1.36 -5.24 -0.65
N SER A 280 -0.33 -6.04 -0.34
CA SER A 280 -0.35 -7.48 -0.62
C SER A 280 -1.40 -8.25 0.20
N ILE A 281 -1.67 -7.84 1.44
CA ILE A 281 -2.79 -8.37 2.24
C ILE A 281 -4.13 -7.99 1.59
N ILE A 282 -4.27 -6.73 1.13
CA ILE A 282 -5.50 -6.26 0.49
C ILE A 282 -5.74 -6.98 -0.85
N GLU A 283 -4.68 -7.21 -1.63
CA GLU A 283 -4.73 -8.01 -2.87
C GLU A 283 -5.19 -9.44 -2.58
N GLY A 284 -4.66 -10.09 -1.54
CA GLY A 284 -5.15 -11.39 -1.08
C GLY A 284 -6.64 -11.36 -0.66
N MET A 285 -7.07 -10.30 0.04
CA MET A 285 -8.47 -10.10 0.42
C MET A 285 -9.39 -9.91 -0.78
N SER A 286 -8.92 -9.28 -1.86
CA SER A 286 -9.70 -9.11 -3.09
C SER A 286 -10.05 -10.45 -3.75
N HIS A 287 -9.24 -11.48 -3.52
CA HIS A 287 -9.47 -12.87 -3.91
C HIS A 287 -10.22 -13.68 -2.84
N SER A 288 -10.70 -13.01 -1.79
CA SER A 288 -11.39 -13.66 -0.66
C SER A 288 -10.55 -14.73 0.04
N LEU A 289 -9.23 -14.60 0.05
CA LEU A 289 -8.36 -15.57 0.74
C LEU A 289 -8.44 -15.40 2.25
N PRO A 290 -8.61 -16.47 3.04
CA PRO A 290 -8.33 -16.44 4.48
C PRO A 290 -6.89 -15.99 4.73
N MET A 291 -6.65 -15.25 5.84
CA MET A 291 -5.39 -14.61 6.14
C MET A 291 -4.74 -15.19 7.38
N ILE A 292 -3.42 -15.46 7.30
CA ILE A 292 -2.60 -15.69 8.48
C ILE A 292 -1.45 -14.68 8.45
N SER A 293 -1.10 -14.13 9.61
CA SER A 293 0.11 -13.34 9.81
C SER A 293 0.66 -13.57 11.21
N HIS A 294 1.81 -12.99 11.51
CA HIS A 294 2.42 -13.11 12.83
C HIS A 294 2.68 -11.74 13.46
N ILE A 295 2.94 -11.74 14.77
CA ILE A 295 3.35 -10.56 15.52
C ILE A 295 4.70 -10.06 15.00
N ALA A 296 4.81 -8.75 14.80
CA ALA A 296 5.99 -8.06 14.31
C ALA A 296 6.08 -6.65 14.93
N PRO A 297 7.19 -5.91 14.77
CA PRO A 297 7.33 -4.55 15.30
C PRO A 297 6.23 -3.58 14.85
N SER A 298 5.76 -3.68 13.62
CA SER A 298 4.56 -2.99 13.13
C SER A 298 3.39 -3.95 13.08
N MET A 299 2.23 -3.55 13.59
CA MET A 299 1.06 -4.39 13.79
C MET A 299 -0.19 -3.94 13.03
N GLY A 300 -0.05 -3.07 12.02
CA GLY A 300 -1.18 -2.65 11.19
C GLY A 300 -1.86 -3.81 10.46
N GLN A 301 -1.14 -4.90 10.15
CA GLN A 301 -1.71 -6.12 9.61
C GLN A 301 -2.77 -6.75 10.54
N ARG A 302 -2.71 -6.54 11.86
CA ARG A 302 -3.75 -7.03 12.78
C ARG A 302 -5.09 -6.35 12.52
N GLU A 303 -5.06 -5.03 12.33
CA GLU A 303 -6.25 -4.25 11.97
C GLU A 303 -6.76 -4.64 10.57
N GLN A 304 -5.84 -4.83 9.61
CA GLN A 304 -6.22 -5.22 8.26
C GLN A 304 -6.89 -6.58 8.22
N ILE A 305 -6.28 -7.60 8.80
CA ILE A 305 -6.79 -8.96 8.82
C ILE A 305 -8.11 -9.03 9.60
N GLY A 306 -8.17 -8.46 10.81
CA GLY A 306 -9.37 -8.47 11.61
C GLY A 306 -9.97 -9.88 11.74
N ASN A 307 -11.21 -10.04 11.29
CA ASN A 307 -11.92 -11.33 11.31
C ASN A 307 -11.77 -12.17 10.01
N ALA A 308 -10.92 -11.74 9.09
CA ALA A 308 -10.58 -12.50 7.87
C ALA A 308 -9.56 -13.63 8.12
N GLY A 309 -9.11 -13.78 9.36
CA GLY A 309 -8.12 -14.76 9.77
C GLY A 309 -7.49 -14.39 11.10
N LYS A 310 -6.20 -14.70 11.27
CA LYS A 310 -5.55 -14.52 12.58
C LYS A 310 -4.12 -13.97 12.46
N VAL A 311 -3.72 -13.18 13.46
CA VAL A 311 -2.33 -12.77 13.69
C VAL A 311 -1.87 -13.48 14.98
N VAL A 312 -0.84 -14.32 14.84
CA VAL A 312 -0.39 -15.27 15.86
C VAL A 312 1.02 -14.97 16.37
N ASP A 313 1.46 -15.58 17.44
CA ASP A 313 2.79 -15.41 18.00
C ASP A 313 3.67 -16.63 17.70
N GLY A 314 4.73 -16.41 16.95
CA GLY A 314 5.69 -17.45 16.60
C GLY A 314 5.20 -18.48 15.57
N TYR A 315 6.10 -19.41 15.22
CA TYR A 315 5.84 -20.38 14.16
C TYR A 315 4.92 -21.52 14.59
N GLU A 316 4.94 -21.92 15.87
CA GLU A 316 4.06 -22.99 16.38
C GLU A 316 2.59 -22.61 16.30
N ASP A 317 2.25 -21.39 16.74
CA ASP A 317 0.88 -20.87 16.61
C ASP A 317 0.49 -20.65 15.16
N TYR A 318 1.46 -20.28 14.31
CA TYR A 318 1.25 -20.13 12.89
C TYR A 318 0.91 -21.48 12.24
N ALA A 319 1.65 -22.56 12.59
CA ALA A 319 1.40 -23.91 12.13
C ALA A 319 0.04 -24.44 12.62
N ASN A 320 -0.34 -24.12 13.87
CA ASN A 320 -1.65 -24.49 14.42
C ASN A 320 -2.78 -23.81 13.66
N GLU A 321 -2.62 -22.52 13.31
CA GLU A 321 -3.61 -21.80 12.52
C GLU A 321 -3.70 -22.33 11.08
N MET A 322 -2.56 -22.70 10.45
CA MET A 322 -2.55 -23.39 9.15
C MET A 322 -3.33 -24.70 9.21
N LYS A 323 -3.07 -25.56 10.22
CA LYS A 323 -3.79 -26.81 10.43
C LYS A 323 -5.30 -26.59 10.62
N LYS A 324 -5.68 -25.56 11.38
CA LYS A 324 -7.08 -25.21 11.61
C LYS A 324 -7.80 -24.83 10.32
N LEU A 325 -7.20 -23.97 9.51
CA LEU A 325 -7.77 -23.56 8.20
C LEU A 325 -7.90 -24.73 7.22
N MET A 326 -7.02 -25.75 7.31
CA MET A 326 -7.13 -26.96 6.49
C MET A 326 -8.24 -27.91 6.97
N SER A 327 -8.50 -28.01 8.26
CA SER A 327 -9.34 -29.06 8.85
C SER A 327 -10.75 -28.60 9.27
N ASP A 328 -10.94 -27.30 9.54
CA ASP A 328 -12.19 -26.70 9.99
C ASP A 328 -12.83 -25.93 8.82
N VAL A 329 -13.71 -26.61 8.07
CA VAL A 329 -14.38 -26.07 6.89
C VAL A 329 -15.23 -24.83 7.20
N ASP A 330 -15.90 -24.83 8.36
CA ASP A 330 -16.74 -23.71 8.78
C ASP A 330 -15.89 -22.47 9.09
N TYR A 331 -14.79 -22.66 9.82
CA TYR A 331 -13.84 -21.60 10.11
C TYR A 331 -13.18 -21.05 8.84
N TYR A 332 -12.74 -21.92 7.94
CA TYR A 332 -12.19 -21.53 6.64
C TYR A 332 -13.19 -20.68 5.86
N THR A 333 -14.42 -21.16 5.74
CA THR A 333 -15.49 -20.47 4.99
C THR A 333 -15.82 -19.11 5.62
N GLN A 334 -15.86 -19.03 6.95
CA GLN A 334 -16.07 -17.77 7.66
C GLN A 334 -14.93 -16.77 7.37
N CYS A 335 -13.67 -17.19 7.45
CA CYS A 335 -12.52 -16.34 7.16
C CYS A 335 -12.53 -15.85 5.70
N LYS A 336 -12.83 -16.75 4.76
CA LYS A 336 -12.96 -16.45 3.34
C LYS A 336 -14.02 -15.38 3.06
N ASN A 337 -15.22 -15.55 3.61
CA ASN A 337 -16.32 -14.60 3.44
C ASN A 337 -15.98 -13.23 4.06
N ASN A 338 -15.40 -13.23 5.26
CA ASN A 338 -14.98 -12.02 5.93
C ASN A 338 -13.88 -11.28 5.16
N SER A 339 -12.95 -12.00 4.56
CA SER A 339 -11.87 -11.45 3.74
C SER A 339 -12.43 -10.66 2.55
N GLY A 340 -13.27 -11.29 1.73
CA GLY A 340 -13.92 -10.63 0.60
C GLY A 340 -14.82 -9.46 1.01
N LYS A 341 -15.53 -9.59 2.14
CA LYS A 341 -16.37 -8.51 2.69
C LYS A 341 -15.50 -7.30 3.10
N ARG A 342 -14.39 -7.52 3.84
CA ARG A 342 -13.49 -6.46 4.27
C ARG A 342 -12.90 -5.72 3.07
N TYR A 343 -12.48 -6.43 2.02
CA TYR A 343 -12.01 -5.79 0.80
C TYR A 343 -13.08 -4.85 0.22
N LYS A 344 -14.29 -5.35 0.02
CA LYS A 344 -15.40 -4.59 -0.60
C LYS A 344 -15.84 -3.38 0.22
N GLU A 345 -15.83 -3.49 1.55
CA GLU A 345 -16.35 -2.42 2.42
C GLU A 345 -15.29 -1.40 2.83
N ILE A 346 -14.01 -1.80 2.89
CA ILE A 346 -12.97 -0.98 3.52
C ILE A 346 -11.87 -0.57 2.53
N TYR A 347 -11.39 -1.51 1.68
CA TYR A 347 -10.12 -1.35 0.96
C TYR A 347 -10.27 -1.16 -0.55
N ASN A 348 -11.43 -1.39 -1.12
CA ASN A 348 -11.61 -1.17 -2.55
C ASN A 348 -11.57 0.34 -2.89
N VAL A 349 -11.23 0.64 -4.13
CA VAL A 349 -11.11 2.02 -4.60
C VAL A 349 -12.39 2.84 -4.35
N PRO A 350 -13.61 2.37 -4.71
CA PRO A 350 -14.82 3.16 -4.50
C PRO A 350 -15.05 3.56 -3.02
N SER A 351 -14.84 2.65 -2.07
CA SER A 351 -15.03 2.93 -0.64
C SER A 351 -14.04 4.00 -0.15
N ILE A 352 -12.78 3.91 -0.58
CA ILE A 352 -11.75 4.88 -0.22
C ILE A 352 -12.04 6.25 -0.86
N ILE A 353 -12.36 6.28 -2.16
CA ILE A 353 -12.66 7.52 -2.88
C ILE A 353 -13.85 8.25 -2.27
N ASN A 354 -14.92 7.55 -1.90
CA ASN A 354 -16.06 8.14 -1.22
C ASN A 354 -15.68 8.89 0.08
N ARG A 355 -14.68 8.38 0.80
CA ARG A 355 -14.15 9.05 2.01
C ARG A 355 -13.41 10.34 1.66
N PHE A 356 -12.58 10.33 0.60
CA PHE A 356 -11.91 11.55 0.10
C PHE A 356 -12.89 12.57 -0.44
N VAL A 357 -13.90 12.14 -1.20
CA VAL A 357 -14.98 13.03 -1.69
C VAL A 357 -15.69 13.74 -0.52
N LYS A 358 -16.03 12.98 0.53
CA LYS A 358 -16.65 13.55 1.73
C LYS A 358 -15.70 14.54 2.41
N LEU A 359 -14.45 14.18 2.61
CA LEU A 359 -13.44 15.02 3.25
C LEU A 359 -13.21 16.32 2.47
N TYR A 360 -13.03 16.26 1.15
CA TYR A 360 -12.80 17.46 0.35
C TYR A 360 -14.02 18.39 0.36
N LYS A 361 -15.24 17.85 0.28
CA LYS A 361 -16.47 18.65 0.42
C LYS A 361 -16.59 19.29 1.80
N GLU A 362 -16.22 18.58 2.86
CA GLU A 362 -16.19 19.12 4.23
C GLU A 362 -15.24 20.32 4.32
N VAL A 363 -14.03 20.20 3.78
CA VAL A 363 -13.02 21.25 3.78
C VAL A 363 -13.49 22.50 3.04
N VAL A 364 -14.09 22.33 1.87
CA VAL A 364 -14.58 23.44 1.04
C VAL A 364 -15.77 24.15 1.70
N ASN A 365 -16.65 23.42 2.39
CA ASN A 365 -17.83 23.99 3.06
C ASN A 365 -17.50 24.74 4.37
N GLN A 366 -16.29 24.59 4.91
CA GLN A 366 -15.83 25.30 6.11
C GLN A 366 -15.06 26.60 5.80
N LYS A 367 -14.77 26.87 4.50
CA LYS A 367 -14.27 28.17 4.02
C LYS A 367 -15.41 29.18 3.98
#